data_5c1fbf022911bd61ac4a57964bf898a9
#
_entry.id   5c1fbf022911bd61ac4a57964bf898a9
#
_cell.length_a   1.000
_cell.length_b   1.000
_cell.length_c   1.000
_cell.angle_alpha   90.00
_cell.angle_beta   90.00
_cell.angle_gamma   90.00
#
_symmetry.space_group_name_H-M   'P 1'
#
loop_
_entity.id
_entity.type
_entity.pdbx_description
1 polymer ?
#
loop_
_entity_poly.entity_id
_entity_poly.type
_entity_poly.pdbx_seq_one_letter_code
_entity_poly.pdbx_strand_id
1 'polypeptide(L)'
;MSNTNFCSDTLLDYLYTQTLPTPLPPDYTKDDFSKWQIKKRNEVQDLLRIQELSNLLSVPVSAQLIEQFYTDDVLIEKYCLQGIRHLNTPLFIAGANNPASKSILYLHGHDKFGIQGALKHLEASPYHKYLPLLLAKEGYRVYAPEMIGFGEAHKQHYDMGNSKEGSCFPNGTQLLASGFSLAGLRSFQAMKIVDFMKQQNAETISVFGISGGGMGAMYLSACDSRIDHMILSGYPCTWPDTLFVHHHCIDNFVPGMTRIADGPQIISLFAPKPLLLLTGKTDHVFALSGAQKAFSVVREAYQIFDCPHQLQSFVFDGGHETAPELVIPWFRDRCK
;
A
#
# COMPACT_ATOMS: atom_id res chain seq x y z
N MET A 1 37.03 -26.56 19.49
CA MET A 1 35.73 -27.18 19.21
C MET A 1 35.15 -26.43 18.02
N SER A 2 34.98 -27.08 16.86
CA SER A 2 34.37 -26.48 15.70
C SER A 2 32.91 -26.12 16.04
N ASN A 3 32.60 -24.83 16.00
CA ASN A 3 31.24 -24.37 16.23
C ASN A 3 30.40 -24.81 15.01
N THR A 4 29.85 -26.02 15.06
CA THR A 4 28.97 -26.56 14.01
C THR A 4 27.64 -25.84 14.13
N ASN A 5 27.47 -24.77 13.33
CA ASN A 5 26.22 -24.02 13.28
C ASN A 5 25.24 -24.76 12.36
N PHE A 6 24.15 -25.30 12.92
CA PHE A 6 23.08 -25.96 12.16
C PHE A 6 21.93 -25.02 11.82
N CYS A 7 22.04 -23.71 12.19
CA CYS A 7 21.03 -22.70 11.91
C CYS A 7 21.12 -22.25 10.44
N SER A 8 19.97 -22.06 9.80
CA SER A 8 19.89 -21.58 8.43
C SER A 8 20.16 -20.07 8.28
N ASP A 9 20.14 -19.30 9.38
CA ASP A 9 20.20 -17.83 9.37
C ASP A 9 21.40 -17.31 8.58
N THR A 10 22.59 -17.82 8.90
CA THR A 10 23.85 -17.41 8.22
C THR A 10 23.78 -17.68 6.70
N LEU A 11 23.15 -18.78 6.27
CA LEU A 11 22.98 -19.08 4.85
C LEU A 11 22.02 -18.09 4.19
N LEU A 12 20.89 -17.84 4.84
CA LEU A 12 19.87 -16.94 4.30
C LEU A 12 20.36 -15.50 4.25
N ASP A 13 21.05 -15.04 5.27
CA ASP A 13 21.71 -13.72 5.30
C ASP A 13 22.78 -13.60 4.20
N TYR A 14 23.60 -14.64 4.03
CA TYR A 14 24.56 -14.66 2.93
C TYR A 14 23.89 -14.56 1.56
N LEU A 15 22.87 -15.38 1.29
CA LEU A 15 22.14 -15.34 0.03
C LEU A 15 21.50 -13.97 -0.20
N TYR A 16 20.91 -13.37 0.83
CA TYR A 16 20.34 -12.03 0.76
C TYR A 16 21.40 -10.99 0.40
N THR A 17 22.56 -11.00 1.10
CA THR A 17 23.65 -10.05 0.83
C THR A 17 24.22 -10.16 -0.58
N GLN A 18 24.22 -11.38 -1.19
CA GLN A 18 24.62 -11.60 -2.58
C GLN A 18 23.61 -11.07 -3.60
N THR A 19 22.38 -10.79 -3.17
CA THR A 19 21.29 -10.36 -4.04
C THR A 19 20.86 -8.92 -3.81
N LEU A 20 21.51 -8.21 -2.89
CA LEU A 20 21.19 -6.83 -2.58
C LEU A 20 21.25 -5.93 -3.83
N PRO A 21 20.28 -5.04 -4.00
CA PRO A 21 20.34 -4.04 -5.04
C PRO A 21 21.52 -3.09 -4.78
N THR A 22 22.10 -2.57 -5.84
CA THR A 22 23.13 -1.55 -5.73
C THR A 22 22.56 -0.34 -4.95
N PRO A 23 23.21 0.10 -3.88
CA PRO A 23 22.80 1.33 -3.21
C PRO A 23 22.73 2.51 -4.17
N LEU A 24 21.92 3.50 -3.86
CA LEU A 24 21.92 4.74 -4.62
C LEU A 24 23.32 5.37 -4.47
N PRO A 25 24.03 5.68 -5.58
CA PRO A 25 25.28 6.40 -5.48
C PRO A 25 25.06 7.78 -4.84
N PRO A 26 25.95 8.19 -3.93
CA PRO A 26 25.80 9.47 -3.21
C PRO A 26 25.89 10.70 -4.11
N ASP A 27 26.44 10.56 -5.31
CA ASP A 27 26.71 11.66 -6.25
C ASP A 27 25.69 11.73 -7.38
N TYR A 28 24.53 11.07 -7.26
CA TYR A 28 23.50 11.13 -8.30
C TYR A 28 23.02 12.56 -8.52
N THR A 29 23.08 12.99 -9.79
CA THR A 29 22.37 14.19 -10.25
C THR A 29 20.87 13.92 -10.34
N LYS A 30 20.05 14.98 -10.44
CA LYS A 30 18.60 14.83 -10.70
C LYS A 30 18.32 13.98 -11.93
N ASP A 31 19.11 14.15 -13.00
CA ASP A 31 18.92 13.43 -14.26
C ASP A 31 19.26 11.95 -14.10
N ASP A 32 20.34 11.62 -13.40
CA ASP A 32 20.72 10.23 -13.12
C ASP A 32 19.67 9.53 -12.26
N PHE A 33 19.17 10.23 -11.23
CA PHE A 33 18.13 9.68 -10.37
C PHE A 33 16.79 9.49 -11.14
N SER A 34 16.43 10.42 -12.02
CA SER A 34 15.24 10.27 -12.88
C SER A 34 15.35 9.07 -13.81
N LYS A 35 16.52 8.84 -14.42
CA LYS A 35 16.79 7.64 -15.23
C LYS A 35 16.72 6.37 -14.39
N TRP A 36 17.27 6.40 -13.18
CA TRP A 36 17.18 5.29 -12.24
C TRP A 36 15.71 5.00 -11.84
N GLN A 37 14.92 6.03 -11.55
CA GLN A 37 13.49 5.87 -11.24
C GLN A 37 12.73 5.20 -12.40
N ILE A 38 12.92 5.65 -13.64
CA ILE A 38 12.27 5.06 -14.81
C ILE A 38 12.64 3.59 -14.93
N LYS A 39 13.93 3.26 -14.85
CA LYS A 39 14.41 1.88 -14.88
C LYS A 39 13.77 1.04 -13.77
N LYS A 40 13.81 1.52 -12.53
CA LYS A 40 13.28 0.79 -11.36
C LYS A 40 11.77 0.62 -11.41
N ARG A 41 11.01 1.61 -11.89
CA ARG A 41 9.57 1.48 -12.11
C ARG A 41 9.25 0.34 -13.09
N ASN A 42 9.97 0.26 -14.19
CA ASN A 42 9.81 -0.81 -15.16
C ASN A 42 10.13 -2.18 -14.54
N GLU A 43 11.26 -2.29 -13.84
CA GLU A 43 11.65 -3.52 -13.15
C GLU A 43 10.62 -3.96 -12.08
N VAL A 44 10.06 -3.01 -11.31
CA VAL A 44 8.98 -3.28 -10.34
C VAL A 44 7.71 -3.76 -11.04
N GLN A 45 7.28 -3.07 -12.12
CA GLN A 45 6.11 -3.47 -12.90
C GLN A 45 6.27 -4.86 -13.52
N ASP A 46 7.47 -5.18 -14.00
CA ASP A 46 7.80 -6.50 -14.59
C ASP A 46 7.70 -7.60 -13.54
N LEU A 47 8.24 -7.41 -12.33
CA LEU A 47 8.14 -8.39 -11.25
C LEU A 47 6.72 -8.54 -10.70
N LEU A 48 5.95 -7.46 -10.66
CA LEU A 48 4.54 -7.48 -10.31
C LEU A 48 3.64 -8.03 -11.43
N ARG A 49 4.21 -8.29 -12.62
CA ARG A 49 3.50 -8.79 -13.81
C ARG A 49 2.35 -7.88 -14.25
N ILE A 50 2.47 -6.57 -14.08
CA ILE A 50 1.37 -5.61 -14.34
C ILE A 50 0.87 -5.70 -15.79
N GLN A 51 1.78 -5.73 -16.78
CA GLN A 51 1.39 -5.83 -18.19
C GLN A 51 0.71 -7.16 -18.52
N GLU A 52 1.20 -8.27 -17.96
CA GLU A 52 0.60 -9.58 -18.14
C GLU A 52 -0.79 -9.68 -17.50
N LEU A 53 -0.93 -9.20 -16.27
CA LEU A 53 -2.23 -9.09 -15.60
C LEU A 53 -3.21 -8.24 -16.42
N SER A 54 -2.73 -7.13 -16.99
CA SER A 54 -3.57 -6.27 -17.83
C SER A 54 -4.04 -7.01 -19.08
N ASN A 55 -3.16 -7.72 -19.77
CA ASN A 55 -3.50 -8.47 -20.97
C ASN A 55 -4.51 -9.60 -20.70
N LEU A 56 -4.37 -10.28 -19.57
CA LEU A 56 -5.22 -11.42 -19.21
C LEU A 56 -6.56 -11.00 -18.60
N LEU A 57 -6.57 -9.96 -17.78
CA LEU A 57 -7.65 -9.68 -16.86
C LEU A 57 -8.37 -8.34 -17.10
N SER A 58 -7.80 -7.40 -17.85
CA SER A 58 -8.42 -6.09 -18.01
C SER A 58 -9.75 -6.18 -18.79
N VAL A 59 -10.77 -5.55 -18.25
CA VAL A 59 -12.05 -5.28 -18.93
C VAL A 59 -12.40 -3.81 -18.71
N PRO A 60 -13.32 -3.22 -19.51
CA PRO A 60 -13.79 -1.85 -19.28
C PRO A 60 -14.29 -1.67 -17.84
N VAL A 61 -13.86 -0.55 -17.23
CA VAL A 61 -14.28 -0.25 -15.85
C VAL A 61 -15.71 0.24 -15.85
N SER A 62 -16.56 -0.40 -15.04
CA SER A 62 -17.94 0.00 -14.76
C SER A 62 -18.28 -0.26 -13.30
N ALA A 63 -19.21 0.47 -12.73
CA ALA A 63 -19.63 0.31 -11.35
C ALA A 63 -21.15 0.37 -11.25
N GLN A 64 -21.70 -0.57 -10.47
CA GLN A 64 -23.12 -0.60 -10.12
C GLN A 64 -23.27 -0.24 -8.65
N LEU A 65 -24.09 0.75 -8.34
CA LEU A 65 -24.47 1.06 -6.96
C LEU A 65 -25.30 -0.09 -6.39
N ILE A 66 -24.88 -0.62 -5.25
CA ILE A 66 -25.52 -1.74 -4.55
C ILE A 66 -26.33 -1.25 -3.36
N GLU A 67 -25.74 -0.34 -2.57
CA GLU A 67 -26.30 0.07 -1.29
C GLU A 67 -25.83 1.49 -0.96
N GLN A 68 -26.68 2.22 -0.22
CA GLN A 68 -26.34 3.50 0.41
C GLN A 68 -26.73 3.45 1.88
N PHE A 69 -25.86 3.93 2.73
CA PHE A 69 -26.11 4.00 4.17
C PHE A 69 -25.31 5.14 4.82
N TYR A 70 -25.62 5.45 6.06
CA TYR A 70 -24.91 6.44 6.84
C TYR A 70 -24.13 5.79 7.98
N THR A 71 -22.94 6.30 8.24
CA THR A 71 -22.16 6.04 9.44
C THR A 71 -21.64 7.39 9.95
N ASP A 72 -21.93 7.76 11.19
CA ASP A 72 -21.53 9.05 11.79
C ASP A 72 -21.85 10.27 10.90
N ASP A 73 -23.05 10.32 10.35
CA ASP A 73 -23.53 11.34 9.41
C ASP A 73 -22.77 11.41 8.06
N VAL A 74 -21.87 10.47 7.80
CA VAL A 74 -21.19 10.33 6.51
C VAL A 74 -22.00 9.41 5.59
N LEU A 75 -22.39 9.92 4.42
CA LEU A 75 -22.99 9.08 3.38
C LEU A 75 -21.92 8.13 2.82
N ILE A 76 -22.24 6.83 2.85
CA ILE A 76 -21.42 5.78 2.25
C ILE A 76 -22.21 5.12 1.14
N GLU A 77 -21.61 5.03 -0.02
CA GLU A 77 -22.11 4.27 -1.16
C GLU A 77 -21.26 3.02 -1.35
N LYS A 78 -21.90 1.88 -1.50
CA LYS A 78 -21.26 0.61 -1.85
C LYS A 78 -21.53 0.28 -3.31
N TYR A 79 -20.47 0.07 -4.04
CA TYR A 79 -20.48 -0.31 -5.45
C TYR A 79 -19.96 -1.74 -5.66
N CYS A 80 -20.49 -2.39 -6.68
CA CYS A 80 -19.88 -3.53 -7.35
C CYS A 80 -19.06 -2.97 -8.51
N LEU A 81 -17.74 -2.87 -8.35
CA LEU A 81 -16.85 -2.39 -9.39
C LEU A 81 -16.36 -3.55 -10.25
N GLN A 82 -16.55 -3.45 -11.54
CA GLN A 82 -15.96 -4.31 -12.56
C GLN A 82 -14.80 -3.58 -13.24
N GLY A 83 -13.77 -4.28 -13.59
CA GLY A 83 -12.54 -3.77 -14.22
C GLY A 83 -11.51 -4.87 -14.36
N ILE A 84 -11.77 -5.97 -13.66
CA ILE A 84 -10.97 -7.20 -13.68
C ILE A 84 -11.88 -8.36 -14.06
N ARG A 85 -11.51 -9.11 -15.09
CA ARG A 85 -12.24 -10.28 -15.55
C ARG A 85 -12.42 -11.30 -14.42
N HIS A 86 -13.61 -11.80 -14.21
CA HIS A 86 -14.00 -12.76 -13.17
C HIS A 86 -13.86 -12.24 -11.73
N LEU A 87 -13.70 -10.93 -11.52
CA LEU A 87 -13.67 -10.32 -10.20
C LEU A 87 -14.61 -9.10 -10.16
N ASN A 88 -15.50 -9.11 -9.21
CA ASN A 88 -16.27 -7.94 -8.78
C ASN A 88 -15.63 -7.40 -7.51
N THR A 89 -15.13 -6.17 -7.54
CA THR A 89 -14.52 -5.52 -6.38
C THR A 89 -15.59 -4.76 -5.59
N PRO A 90 -15.85 -5.12 -4.33
CA PRO A 90 -16.64 -4.27 -3.44
C PRO A 90 -15.89 -2.96 -3.21
N LEU A 91 -16.47 -1.85 -3.60
CA LEU A 91 -15.89 -0.52 -3.44
C LEU A 91 -16.84 0.34 -2.60
N PHE A 92 -16.36 0.85 -1.49
CA PHE A 92 -17.09 1.79 -0.65
C PHE A 92 -16.59 3.20 -0.91
N ILE A 93 -17.51 4.16 -1.02
CA ILE A 93 -17.18 5.58 -1.19
C ILE A 93 -17.75 6.31 0.03
N ALA A 94 -16.89 6.70 0.97
CA ALA A 94 -17.28 7.52 2.09
C ALA A 94 -17.24 9.01 1.70
N GLY A 95 -18.29 9.77 2.09
CA GLY A 95 -18.48 11.13 1.61
C GLY A 95 -18.85 11.16 0.13
N ALA A 96 -19.75 10.27 -0.31
CA ALA A 96 -20.15 10.13 -1.70
C ALA A 96 -20.75 11.41 -2.30
N ASN A 97 -21.28 12.29 -1.47
CA ASN A 97 -21.79 13.62 -1.84
C ASN A 97 -20.70 14.72 -1.88
N ASN A 98 -19.48 14.42 -1.47
CA ASN A 98 -18.36 15.37 -1.54
C ASN A 98 -17.84 15.50 -2.97
N PRO A 99 -17.19 16.63 -3.31
CA PRO A 99 -16.60 16.83 -4.63
C PRO A 99 -15.58 15.75 -4.99
N ALA A 100 -15.65 15.21 -6.21
CA ALA A 100 -14.68 14.22 -6.68
C ALA A 100 -13.30 14.82 -6.99
N SER A 101 -13.18 16.15 -7.09
CA SER A 101 -11.91 16.85 -7.30
C SER A 101 -10.89 16.55 -6.19
N LYS A 102 -11.35 16.30 -4.95
CA LYS A 102 -10.51 15.94 -3.80
C LYS A 102 -10.74 14.47 -3.42
N SER A 103 -10.10 13.58 -4.14
CA SER A 103 -10.31 12.13 -4.00
C SER A 103 -9.13 11.44 -3.30
N ILE A 104 -9.47 10.56 -2.37
CA ILE A 104 -8.50 9.73 -1.65
C ILE A 104 -8.81 8.27 -1.89
N LEU A 105 -7.83 7.50 -2.36
CA LEU A 105 -7.86 6.05 -2.36
C LEU A 105 -7.33 5.56 -1.02
N TYR A 106 -8.18 4.94 -0.23
CA TYR A 106 -7.84 4.38 1.08
C TYR A 106 -7.64 2.87 0.98
N LEU A 107 -6.41 2.41 1.20
CA LEU A 107 -6.05 1.00 1.20
C LEU A 107 -5.91 0.51 2.64
N HIS A 108 -6.77 -0.42 3.03
CA HIS A 108 -6.79 -0.98 4.38
C HIS A 108 -5.67 -2.01 4.59
N GLY A 109 -5.26 -2.18 5.84
CA GLY A 109 -4.34 -3.24 6.24
C GLY A 109 -5.05 -4.58 6.50
N HIS A 110 -4.32 -5.51 7.14
CA HIS A 110 -4.87 -6.81 7.52
C HIS A 110 -5.85 -6.66 8.67
N ASP A 111 -7.12 -6.79 8.36
CA ASP A 111 -8.23 -6.75 9.31
C ASP A 111 -9.19 -7.90 9.02
N LYS A 112 -9.66 -8.59 10.06
CA LYS A 112 -10.63 -9.69 9.91
C LYS A 112 -11.97 -9.24 9.31
N PHE A 113 -12.28 -7.94 9.40
CA PHE A 113 -13.47 -7.33 8.81
C PHE A 113 -13.20 -6.65 7.46
N GLY A 114 -11.94 -6.75 6.95
CA GLY A 114 -11.54 -6.03 5.75
C GLY A 114 -11.75 -4.54 5.89
N ILE A 115 -12.24 -3.90 4.83
CA ILE A 115 -12.49 -2.46 4.82
C ILE A 115 -13.59 -2.03 5.79
N GLN A 116 -14.51 -2.91 6.16
CA GLN A 116 -15.57 -2.57 7.11
C GLN A 116 -15.03 -2.23 8.50
N GLY A 117 -13.84 -2.75 8.88
CA GLY A 117 -13.15 -2.37 10.09
C GLY A 117 -12.73 -0.89 10.14
N ALA A 118 -12.58 -0.25 8.98
CA ALA A 118 -12.27 1.17 8.86
C ALA A 118 -13.53 2.06 8.72
N LEU A 119 -14.66 1.50 8.28
CA LEU A 119 -15.89 2.24 7.96
C LEU A 119 -16.98 2.10 9.02
N LYS A 120 -16.85 1.18 9.97
CA LYS A 120 -17.84 0.92 11.02
C LYS A 120 -17.17 0.90 12.39
N HIS A 121 -17.91 1.31 13.41
CA HIS A 121 -17.46 1.23 14.81
C HIS A 121 -17.49 -0.22 15.30
N LEU A 122 -16.47 -1.00 14.89
CA LEU A 122 -16.27 -2.36 15.33
C LEU A 122 -15.19 -2.36 16.42
N GLU A 123 -15.56 -2.66 17.67
CA GLU A 123 -14.64 -2.68 18.83
C GLU A 123 -13.38 -3.53 18.59
N ALA A 124 -13.45 -4.49 17.68
CA ALA A 124 -12.38 -5.43 17.39
C ALA A 124 -11.39 -4.95 16.32
N SER A 125 -11.54 -3.73 15.77
CA SER A 125 -10.65 -3.16 14.75
C SER A 125 -10.29 -1.70 15.01
N PRO A 126 -9.60 -1.39 16.12
CA PRO A 126 -9.34 -0.01 16.53
C PRO A 126 -8.23 0.67 15.73
N TYR A 127 -7.37 -0.06 15.01
CA TYR A 127 -6.14 0.51 14.44
C TYR A 127 -6.37 1.42 13.22
N HIS A 128 -7.50 1.31 12.55
CA HIS A 128 -7.90 2.23 11.47
C HIS A 128 -8.38 3.60 11.98
N LYS A 129 -8.79 3.68 13.25
CA LYS A 129 -9.32 4.91 13.90
C LYS A 129 -10.37 5.63 13.03
N TYR A 130 -11.15 4.88 12.26
CA TYR A 130 -12.21 5.39 11.38
C TYR A 130 -11.75 6.48 10.41
N LEU A 131 -10.48 6.47 10.03
CA LEU A 131 -9.87 7.52 9.22
C LEU A 131 -10.61 7.83 7.93
N PRO A 132 -11.19 6.86 7.17
CA PRO A 132 -11.99 7.18 5.99
C PRO A 132 -13.20 8.06 6.31
N LEU A 133 -13.89 7.85 7.45
CA LEU A 133 -15.02 8.67 7.88
C LEU A 133 -14.58 10.08 8.27
N LEU A 134 -13.47 10.18 8.99
CA LEU A 134 -12.91 11.48 9.40
C LEU A 134 -12.50 12.30 8.18
N LEU A 135 -11.86 11.68 7.18
CA LEU A 135 -11.50 12.36 5.93
C LEU A 135 -12.74 12.77 5.12
N ALA A 136 -13.79 11.94 5.13
CA ALA A 136 -15.05 12.31 4.48
C ALA A 136 -15.73 13.51 5.13
N LYS A 137 -15.68 13.62 6.47
CA LYS A 137 -16.15 14.80 7.22
C LYS A 137 -15.35 16.07 6.91
N GLU A 138 -14.10 15.91 6.49
CA GLU A 138 -13.23 17.00 6.01
C GLU A 138 -13.52 17.44 4.56
N GLY A 139 -14.51 16.81 3.92
CA GLY A 139 -14.92 17.15 2.55
C GLY A 139 -14.19 16.37 1.47
N TYR A 140 -13.45 15.31 1.80
CA TYR A 140 -12.85 14.42 0.81
C TYR A 140 -13.84 13.35 0.38
N ARG A 141 -13.72 12.90 -0.89
CA ARG A 141 -14.38 11.70 -1.37
C ARG A 141 -13.40 10.54 -1.24
N VAL A 142 -13.71 9.59 -0.34
CA VAL A 142 -12.78 8.52 0.04
C VAL A 142 -13.23 7.20 -0.60
N TYR A 143 -12.44 6.71 -1.55
CA TYR A 143 -12.63 5.44 -2.23
C TYR A 143 -11.91 4.35 -1.44
N ALA A 144 -12.65 3.44 -0.87
CA ALA A 144 -12.18 2.41 0.05
C ALA A 144 -12.59 1.02 -0.47
N PRO A 145 -11.75 0.36 -1.28
CA PRO A 145 -12.06 -0.97 -1.79
C PRO A 145 -11.88 -2.04 -0.74
N GLU A 146 -12.63 -3.14 -0.88
CA GLU A 146 -12.26 -4.41 -0.27
C GLU A 146 -11.11 -5.02 -1.08
N MET A 147 -9.95 -5.17 -0.45
CA MET A 147 -8.79 -5.76 -1.11
C MET A 147 -8.96 -7.27 -1.30
N ILE A 148 -8.47 -7.80 -2.43
CA ILE A 148 -8.52 -9.24 -2.72
C ILE A 148 -7.97 -10.05 -1.54
N GLY A 149 -8.77 -11.00 -1.06
CA GLY A 149 -8.43 -11.86 0.07
C GLY A 149 -9.05 -11.45 1.39
N PHE A 150 -9.79 -10.34 1.45
CA PHE A 150 -10.48 -9.87 2.65
C PHE A 150 -11.98 -9.75 2.45
N GLY A 151 -12.72 -9.70 3.55
CA GLY A 151 -14.14 -9.44 3.60
C GLY A 151 -14.91 -10.19 2.52
N GLU A 152 -15.68 -9.48 1.70
CA GLU A 152 -16.45 -10.05 0.59
C GLU A 152 -15.58 -10.51 -0.59
N ALA A 153 -14.32 -10.08 -0.68
CA ALA A 153 -13.35 -10.48 -1.71
C ALA A 153 -12.46 -11.66 -1.27
N HIS A 154 -12.86 -12.42 -0.24
CA HIS A 154 -12.12 -13.60 0.21
C HIS A 154 -12.42 -14.83 -0.67
N LYS A 155 -11.56 -15.84 -0.61
CA LYS A 155 -11.71 -17.11 -1.33
C LYS A 155 -12.72 -18.02 -0.60
N GLN A 156 -13.91 -18.20 -1.15
CA GLN A 156 -15.03 -18.88 -0.47
C GLN A 156 -14.86 -20.40 -0.31
N HIS A 157 -14.18 -21.06 -1.23
CA HIS A 157 -14.07 -22.54 -1.26
C HIS A 157 -12.72 -23.04 -0.74
N TYR A 158 -12.17 -22.36 0.24
CA TYR A 158 -10.95 -22.78 0.90
C TYR A 158 -11.21 -22.98 2.38
N ASP A 159 -10.91 -24.19 2.88
CA ASP A 159 -10.99 -24.46 4.31
C ASP A 159 -9.89 -23.67 5.03
N MET A 160 -10.29 -22.60 5.67
CA MET A 160 -9.40 -21.72 6.42
C MET A 160 -9.06 -22.29 7.81
N GLY A 161 -9.71 -23.36 8.22
CA GLY A 161 -9.66 -23.82 9.60
C GLY A 161 -10.01 -22.67 10.56
N ASN A 162 -9.15 -22.42 11.55
CA ASN A 162 -9.31 -21.31 12.49
C ASN A 162 -8.53 -20.04 12.10
N SER A 163 -8.07 -19.90 10.86
CA SER A 163 -7.29 -18.74 10.43
C SER A 163 -8.14 -17.47 10.44
N LYS A 164 -7.63 -16.44 11.13
CA LYS A 164 -8.26 -15.10 11.20
C LYS A 164 -7.74 -14.13 10.11
N GLU A 165 -6.86 -14.60 9.22
CA GLU A 165 -6.06 -13.76 8.32
C GLU A 165 -6.65 -13.55 6.93
N GLY A 166 -7.95 -13.81 6.75
CA GLY A 166 -8.56 -13.78 5.42
C GLY A 166 -7.99 -14.89 4.53
N SER A 167 -8.08 -14.77 3.21
CA SER A 167 -7.59 -15.76 2.24
C SER A 167 -6.25 -15.38 1.59
N CYS A 168 -5.43 -14.58 2.26
CA CYS A 168 -4.13 -14.14 1.71
C CYS A 168 -3.21 -15.30 1.40
N PHE A 169 -3.08 -16.27 2.32
CA PHE A 169 -2.19 -17.41 2.14
C PHE A 169 -2.63 -18.30 0.96
N PRO A 170 -3.88 -18.80 0.86
CA PRO A 170 -4.29 -19.61 -0.28
C PRO A 170 -4.27 -18.86 -1.61
N ASN A 171 -4.60 -17.57 -1.62
CA ASN A 171 -4.49 -16.74 -2.82
C ASN A 171 -3.03 -16.55 -3.22
N GLY A 172 -2.18 -16.19 -2.26
CA GLY A 172 -0.76 -15.94 -2.49
C GLY A 172 -0.01 -17.17 -2.98
N THR A 173 -0.23 -18.35 -2.35
CA THR A 173 0.42 -19.59 -2.77
C THR A 173 -0.02 -20.03 -4.16
N GLN A 174 -1.31 -19.92 -4.50
CA GLN A 174 -1.80 -20.22 -5.84
C GLN A 174 -1.20 -19.28 -6.89
N LEU A 175 -1.12 -17.98 -6.60
CA LEU A 175 -0.53 -16.99 -7.49
C LEU A 175 0.97 -17.25 -7.68
N LEU A 176 1.72 -17.49 -6.61
CA LEU A 176 3.15 -17.78 -6.69
C LEU A 176 3.43 -19.04 -7.54
N ALA A 177 2.63 -20.10 -7.36
CA ALA A 177 2.73 -21.30 -8.19
C ALA A 177 2.44 -21.04 -9.68
N SER A 178 1.67 -19.98 -9.99
CA SER A 178 1.33 -19.56 -11.35
C SER A 178 2.24 -18.45 -11.91
N GLY A 179 3.29 -18.07 -11.19
CA GLY A 179 4.24 -17.04 -11.60
C GLY A 179 3.79 -15.59 -11.34
N PHE A 180 2.75 -15.40 -10.53
CA PHE A 180 2.23 -14.09 -10.10
C PHE A 180 2.48 -13.87 -8.61
N SER A 181 2.15 -12.67 -8.12
CA SER A 181 2.15 -12.36 -6.68
C SER A 181 0.83 -11.70 -6.26
N LEU A 182 0.47 -11.86 -5.00
CA LEU A 182 -0.72 -11.20 -4.47
C LEU A 182 -0.54 -9.68 -4.42
N ALA A 183 0.69 -9.20 -4.17
CA ALA A 183 1.06 -7.79 -4.30
C ALA A 183 0.77 -7.25 -5.71
N GLY A 184 1.18 -7.99 -6.76
CA GLY A 184 0.94 -7.60 -8.15
C GLY A 184 -0.56 -7.53 -8.49
N LEU A 185 -1.32 -8.55 -8.08
CA LEU A 185 -2.77 -8.58 -8.34
C LEU A 185 -3.52 -7.46 -7.60
N ARG A 186 -3.15 -7.16 -6.34
CA ARG A 186 -3.73 -6.04 -5.57
C ARG A 186 -3.33 -4.67 -6.14
N SER A 187 -2.10 -4.53 -6.62
CA SER A 187 -1.67 -3.31 -7.30
C SER A 187 -2.48 -3.09 -8.58
N PHE A 188 -2.70 -4.14 -9.36
CA PHE A 188 -3.55 -4.09 -10.54
C PHE A 188 -5.02 -3.77 -10.18
N GLN A 189 -5.56 -4.34 -9.09
CA GLN A 189 -6.88 -3.98 -8.56
C GLN A 189 -6.96 -2.49 -8.22
N ALA A 190 -5.97 -1.96 -7.51
CA ALA A 190 -5.91 -0.55 -7.15
C ALA A 190 -5.85 0.38 -8.39
N MET A 191 -5.10 -0.01 -9.44
CA MET A 191 -5.07 0.73 -10.71
C MET A 191 -6.44 0.80 -11.38
N LYS A 192 -7.28 -0.26 -11.30
CA LYS A 192 -8.65 -0.26 -11.81
C LYS A 192 -9.56 0.68 -11.03
N ILE A 193 -9.30 0.85 -9.74
CA ILE A 193 -10.03 1.83 -8.93
C ILE A 193 -9.61 3.24 -9.32
N VAL A 194 -8.32 3.49 -9.57
CA VAL A 194 -7.84 4.77 -10.12
C VAL A 194 -8.48 5.07 -11.47
N ASP A 195 -8.66 4.06 -12.34
CA ASP A 195 -9.40 4.22 -13.61
C ASP A 195 -10.84 4.72 -13.34
N PHE A 196 -11.54 4.10 -12.37
CA PHE A 196 -12.87 4.53 -11.97
C PHE A 196 -12.88 5.93 -11.37
N MET A 197 -11.94 6.26 -10.49
CA MET A 197 -11.83 7.61 -9.91
C MET A 197 -11.69 8.68 -10.99
N LYS A 198 -10.88 8.41 -12.03
CA LYS A 198 -10.75 9.33 -13.19
C LYS A 198 -12.04 9.44 -13.99
N GLN A 199 -12.82 8.35 -14.16
CA GLN A 199 -14.16 8.42 -14.78
C GLN A 199 -15.15 9.25 -13.93
N GLN A 200 -14.93 9.32 -12.61
CA GLN A 200 -15.71 10.15 -11.68
C GLN A 200 -15.19 11.61 -11.58
N ASN A 201 -14.33 12.04 -12.51
CA ASN A 201 -13.72 13.36 -12.56
C ASN A 201 -12.82 13.70 -11.36
N ALA A 202 -12.13 12.70 -10.80
CA ALA A 202 -11.09 12.95 -9.81
C ALA A 202 -9.93 13.72 -10.48
N GLU A 203 -9.75 14.98 -10.12
CA GLU A 203 -8.66 15.83 -10.61
C GLU A 203 -7.35 15.42 -9.92
N THR A 204 -7.35 15.45 -8.60
CA THR A 204 -6.23 15.02 -7.75
C THR A 204 -6.56 13.69 -7.10
N ILE A 205 -5.65 12.74 -7.21
CA ILE A 205 -5.77 11.42 -6.55
C ILE A 205 -4.68 11.28 -5.52
N SER A 206 -5.09 11.25 -4.27
CA SER A 206 -4.22 10.89 -3.15
C SER A 206 -4.37 9.42 -2.80
N VAL A 207 -3.31 8.75 -2.35
CA VAL A 207 -3.41 7.40 -1.79
C VAL A 207 -2.96 7.41 -0.34
N PHE A 208 -3.76 6.79 0.51
CA PHE A 208 -3.42 6.45 1.88
C PHE A 208 -3.36 4.93 2.03
N GLY A 209 -2.31 4.42 2.66
CA GLY A 209 -2.22 3.00 2.98
C GLY A 209 -1.64 2.75 4.36
N ILE A 210 -2.25 1.80 5.08
CA ILE A 210 -1.74 1.34 6.37
C ILE A 210 -1.38 -0.13 6.30
N SER A 211 -0.22 -0.53 6.87
CA SER A 211 0.19 -1.93 6.97
C SER A 211 0.21 -2.59 5.57
N GLY A 212 -0.50 -3.70 5.36
CA GLY A 212 -0.69 -4.30 4.02
C GLY A 212 -1.25 -3.33 2.98
N GLY A 213 -2.10 -2.36 3.38
CA GLY A 213 -2.52 -1.27 2.52
C GLY A 213 -1.39 -0.29 2.18
N GLY A 214 -0.43 -0.12 3.09
CA GLY A 214 0.81 0.63 2.84
C GLY A 214 1.67 -0.02 1.76
N MET A 215 1.79 -1.34 1.77
CA MET A 215 2.39 -2.09 0.66
C MET A 215 1.66 -1.81 -0.66
N GLY A 216 0.33 -1.89 -0.64
CA GLY A 216 -0.51 -1.62 -1.81
C GLY A 216 -0.30 -0.20 -2.35
N ALA A 217 -0.28 0.80 -1.47
CA ALA A 217 -0.05 2.21 -1.84
C ALA A 217 1.36 2.43 -2.42
N MET A 218 2.38 1.82 -1.84
CA MET A 218 3.76 1.86 -2.32
C MET A 218 3.87 1.30 -3.75
N TYR A 219 3.38 0.08 -3.97
CA TYR A 219 3.45 -0.54 -5.30
C TYR A 219 2.55 0.15 -6.32
N LEU A 220 1.33 0.54 -5.94
CA LEU A 220 0.46 1.35 -6.81
C LEU A 220 1.20 2.60 -7.28
N SER A 221 1.79 3.37 -6.36
CA SER A 221 2.48 4.63 -6.68
C SER A 221 3.76 4.42 -7.50
N ALA A 222 4.39 3.25 -7.39
CA ALA A 222 5.49 2.86 -8.26
C ALA A 222 5.02 2.52 -9.68
N CYS A 223 3.80 1.98 -9.84
CA CYS A 223 3.26 1.51 -11.12
C CYS A 223 2.38 2.54 -11.84
N ASP A 224 1.75 3.46 -11.10
CA ASP A 224 0.76 4.40 -11.65
C ASP A 224 1.16 5.85 -11.36
N SER A 225 1.50 6.58 -12.42
CA SER A 225 1.93 7.97 -12.31
C SER A 225 0.80 8.96 -12.00
N ARG A 226 -0.46 8.52 -12.02
CA ARG A 226 -1.65 9.36 -11.75
C ARG A 226 -1.86 9.65 -10.27
N ILE A 227 -1.09 9.01 -9.37
CA ILE A 227 -1.13 9.31 -7.94
C ILE A 227 -0.36 10.61 -7.70
N ASP A 228 -1.01 11.58 -7.06
CA ASP A 228 -0.46 12.92 -6.80
C ASP A 228 0.15 13.04 -5.40
N HIS A 229 -0.45 12.38 -4.39
CA HIS A 229 0.01 12.39 -3.02
C HIS A 229 0.00 10.98 -2.44
N MET A 230 0.97 10.67 -1.57
CA MET A 230 1.03 9.36 -0.91
C MET A 230 1.23 9.51 0.60
N ILE A 231 0.46 8.73 1.37
CA ILE A 231 0.68 8.56 2.81
C ILE A 231 0.87 7.07 3.10
N LEU A 232 1.95 6.72 3.77
CA LEU A 232 2.23 5.38 4.26
C LEU A 232 2.27 5.38 5.78
N SER A 233 1.39 4.62 6.43
CA SER A 233 1.33 4.45 7.87
C SER A 233 1.63 3.02 8.26
N GLY A 234 2.53 2.82 9.26
CA GLY A 234 2.87 1.49 9.77
C GLY A 234 3.32 0.51 8.67
N TYR A 235 4.10 1.00 7.67
CA TYR A 235 4.69 0.18 6.61
C TYR A 235 6.11 0.62 6.21
N PRO A 236 6.48 1.90 6.23
CA PRO A 236 7.84 2.31 5.87
C PRO A 236 8.88 1.65 6.77
N CYS A 237 9.61 0.69 6.23
CA CYS A 237 10.65 -0.06 6.96
C CYS A 237 11.60 -0.72 5.95
N THR A 238 12.84 -0.97 6.34
CA THR A 238 13.72 -1.84 5.58
C THR A 238 13.26 -3.29 5.73
N TRP A 239 13.35 -4.10 4.69
CA TRP A 239 12.85 -5.48 4.76
C TRP A 239 13.65 -6.37 5.73
N PRO A 240 14.98 -6.24 5.87
CA PRO A 240 15.72 -6.98 6.89
C PRO A 240 15.27 -6.70 8.33
N ASP A 241 14.78 -5.49 8.60
CA ASP A 241 14.33 -5.12 9.95
C ASP A 241 12.85 -5.48 10.21
N THR A 242 12.13 -6.03 9.23
CA THR A 242 10.73 -6.43 9.37
C THR A 242 10.40 -7.75 8.69
N LEU A 243 10.39 -7.84 7.36
CA LEU A 243 9.89 -9.01 6.62
C LEU A 243 10.68 -10.29 6.87
N PHE A 244 11.96 -10.18 7.25
CA PHE A 244 12.83 -11.34 7.44
C PHE A 244 13.00 -11.75 8.92
N VAL A 245 12.54 -10.92 9.85
CA VAL A 245 12.68 -11.16 11.29
C VAL A 245 11.35 -11.30 12.02
N HIS A 246 10.25 -10.95 11.39
CA HIS A 246 8.90 -11.10 11.92
C HIS A 246 8.02 -11.89 10.94
N HIS A 247 6.98 -12.53 11.49
CA HIS A 247 5.98 -13.17 10.64
C HIS A 247 5.16 -12.11 9.89
N HIS A 248 5.17 -12.22 8.56
CA HIS A 248 4.38 -11.36 7.68
C HIS A 248 3.52 -12.18 6.72
N CYS A 249 2.43 -11.59 6.28
CA CYS A 249 1.56 -12.19 5.28
C CYS A 249 2.31 -12.39 3.95
N ILE A 250 1.96 -13.48 3.27
CA ILE A 250 2.53 -13.87 1.97
C ILE A 250 2.39 -12.79 0.89
N ASP A 251 1.46 -11.87 1.04
CA ASP A 251 1.25 -10.75 0.11
C ASP A 251 2.43 -9.77 0.05
N ASN A 252 3.28 -9.73 1.09
CA ASN A 252 4.48 -8.92 1.09
C ASN A 252 5.61 -9.48 0.21
N PHE A 253 5.51 -10.74 -0.21
CA PHE A 253 6.61 -11.42 -0.89
C PHE A 253 6.39 -11.47 -2.40
N VAL A 254 7.27 -10.76 -3.13
CA VAL A 254 7.35 -10.78 -4.59
C VAL A 254 8.68 -11.41 -4.97
N PRO A 255 8.67 -12.57 -5.66
CA PRO A 255 9.90 -13.25 -6.02
C PRO A 255 10.88 -12.36 -6.82
N GLY A 256 12.11 -12.26 -6.35
CA GLY A 256 13.15 -11.47 -7.00
C GLY A 256 13.15 -9.97 -6.67
N MET A 257 12.18 -9.47 -5.89
CA MET A 257 12.08 -8.03 -5.59
C MET A 257 13.34 -7.49 -4.90
N THR A 258 13.91 -8.23 -3.96
CA THR A 258 15.14 -7.83 -3.27
C THR A 258 16.36 -7.65 -4.18
N ARG A 259 16.34 -8.23 -5.38
CA ARG A 259 17.40 -8.06 -6.39
C ARG A 259 17.36 -6.70 -7.06
N ILE A 260 16.20 -6.05 -7.05
CA ILE A 260 16.02 -4.77 -7.75
C ILE A 260 15.89 -3.59 -6.79
N ALA A 261 15.25 -3.78 -5.65
CA ALA A 261 15.04 -2.73 -4.66
C ALA A 261 14.69 -3.32 -3.29
N ASP A 262 14.98 -2.56 -2.22
CA ASP A 262 14.38 -2.71 -0.89
C ASP A 262 13.18 -1.77 -0.76
N GLY A 263 12.35 -1.94 0.25
CA GLY A 263 11.16 -1.14 0.49
C GLY A 263 11.39 0.38 0.39
N PRO A 264 12.37 0.95 1.12
CA PRO A 264 12.67 2.39 1.04
C PRO A 264 13.05 2.88 -0.36
N GLN A 265 13.74 2.06 -1.15
CA GLN A 265 14.08 2.41 -2.53
C GLN A 265 12.84 2.45 -3.43
N ILE A 266 11.87 1.54 -3.22
CA ILE A 266 10.58 1.58 -3.94
C ILE A 266 9.78 2.81 -3.53
N ILE A 267 9.74 3.16 -2.24
CA ILE A 267 9.10 4.39 -1.75
C ILE A 267 9.76 5.63 -2.39
N SER A 268 11.08 5.63 -2.55
CA SER A 268 11.85 6.74 -3.18
C SER A 268 11.47 6.98 -4.64
N LEU A 269 10.86 6.00 -5.32
CA LEU A 269 10.34 6.20 -6.67
C LEU A 269 9.22 7.25 -6.72
N PHE A 270 8.61 7.59 -5.59
CA PHE A 270 7.54 8.59 -5.54
C PHE A 270 8.05 10.03 -5.59
N ALA A 271 9.31 10.28 -5.22
CA ALA A 271 9.92 11.61 -5.33
C ALA A 271 9.81 12.15 -6.77
N PRO A 272 9.55 13.44 -6.98
CA PRO A 272 9.48 14.54 -6.01
C PRO A 272 8.07 14.84 -5.47
N LYS A 273 7.10 13.96 -5.66
CA LYS A 273 5.70 14.20 -5.27
C LYS A 273 5.53 14.21 -3.74
N PRO A 274 4.50 14.90 -3.20
CA PRO A 274 4.25 14.98 -1.76
C PRO A 274 4.07 13.62 -1.10
N LEU A 275 4.86 13.35 -0.06
CA LEU A 275 4.91 12.10 0.66
C LEU A 275 4.89 12.31 2.18
N LEU A 276 4.04 11.56 2.87
CA LEU A 276 4.03 11.46 4.33
C LEU A 276 4.31 10.03 4.76
N LEU A 277 5.31 9.84 5.64
CA LEU A 277 5.66 8.56 6.25
C LEU A 277 5.36 8.61 7.74
N LEU A 278 4.59 7.63 8.24
CA LEU A 278 4.15 7.54 9.63
C LEU A 278 4.55 6.20 10.23
N THR A 279 5.09 6.24 11.45
CA THR A 279 5.43 5.04 12.23
C THR A 279 5.09 5.29 13.69
N GLY A 280 4.40 4.35 14.30
CA GLY A 280 4.17 4.36 15.74
C GLY A 280 5.46 4.03 16.51
N LYS A 281 5.69 4.74 17.62
CA LYS A 281 6.88 4.55 18.46
C LYS A 281 6.99 3.12 19.03
N THR A 282 5.84 2.50 19.27
CA THR A 282 5.73 1.14 19.81
C THR A 282 5.16 0.16 18.81
N ASP A 283 5.31 0.44 17.50
CA ASP A 283 4.89 -0.49 16.45
C ASP A 283 5.69 -1.79 16.56
N HIS A 284 4.98 -2.89 16.82
CA HIS A 284 5.56 -4.22 17.01
C HIS A 284 5.64 -5.03 15.71
N VAL A 285 5.08 -4.52 14.61
CA VAL A 285 5.08 -5.17 13.29
C VAL A 285 6.19 -4.60 12.42
N PHE A 286 6.29 -3.25 12.40
CA PHE A 286 7.31 -2.52 11.63
C PHE A 286 8.21 -1.76 12.61
N ALA A 287 9.35 -2.37 12.94
CA ALA A 287 10.25 -1.86 13.97
C ALA A 287 10.70 -0.41 13.71
N LEU A 288 10.66 0.42 14.76
CA LEU A 288 11.05 1.83 14.69
C LEU A 288 12.45 2.04 14.09
N SER A 289 13.41 1.18 14.45
CA SER A 289 14.78 1.27 13.90
C SER A 289 14.82 1.10 12.39
N GLY A 290 14.06 0.14 11.85
CA GLY A 290 13.95 -0.08 10.40
C GLY A 290 13.19 1.05 9.71
N ALA A 291 12.18 1.63 10.36
CA ALA A 291 11.47 2.80 9.84
C ALA A 291 12.38 4.03 9.77
N GLN A 292 13.22 4.27 10.78
CA GLN A 292 14.18 5.37 10.77
C GLN A 292 15.22 5.24 9.65
N LYS A 293 15.72 4.01 9.40
CA LYS A 293 16.58 3.72 8.24
C LYS A 293 15.86 4.03 6.93
N ALA A 294 14.60 3.57 6.80
CA ALA A 294 13.78 3.84 5.62
C ALA A 294 13.58 5.34 5.40
N PHE A 295 13.28 6.11 6.44
CA PHE A 295 13.14 7.57 6.34
C PHE A 295 14.41 8.24 5.85
N SER A 296 15.59 7.74 6.26
CA SER A 296 16.88 8.27 5.81
C SER A 296 17.06 8.07 4.30
N VAL A 297 16.86 6.85 3.81
CA VAL A 297 16.99 6.52 2.38
C VAL A 297 16.02 7.35 1.53
N VAL A 298 14.76 7.45 1.95
CA VAL A 298 13.76 8.24 1.20
C VAL A 298 14.11 9.73 1.20
N ARG A 299 14.64 10.25 2.31
CA ARG A 299 15.08 11.66 2.41
C ARG A 299 16.17 11.99 1.41
N GLU A 300 17.14 11.11 1.21
CA GLU A 300 18.20 11.27 0.21
C GLU A 300 17.62 11.49 -1.19
N ALA A 301 16.61 10.71 -1.59
CA ALA A 301 15.93 10.89 -2.87
C ALA A 301 15.30 12.29 -3.03
N TYR A 302 14.66 12.79 -1.98
CA TYR A 302 14.05 14.14 -2.02
C TYR A 302 15.09 15.25 -1.98
N GLN A 303 16.25 15.02 -1.37
CA GLN A 303 17.39 15.96 -1.42
C GLN A 303 17.98 16.05 -2.84
N ILE A 304 18.12 14.93 -3.56
CA ILE A 304 18.58 14.91 -4.95
C ILE A 304 17.70 15.78 -5.85
N PHE A 305 16.38 15.82 -5.59
CA PHE A 305 15.44 16.67 -6.33
C PHE A 305 15.36 18.13 -5.82
N ASP A 306 16.12 18.53 -4.80
CA ASP A 306 16.01 19.83 -4.11
C ASP A 306 14.60 20.12 -3.58
N CYS A 307 13.85 19.07 -3.18
CA CYS A 307 12.48 19.21 -2.69
C CYS A 307 12.26 18.52 -1.33
N PRO A 308 13.17 18.69 -0.34
CA PRO A 308 13.01 18.04 0.97
C PRO A 308 11.71 18.42 1.68
N HIS A 309 11.13 19.58 1.36
CA HIS A 309 9.84 20.05 1.88
C HIS A 309 8.63 19.22 1.40
N GLN A 310 8.78 18.44 0.33
CA GLN A 310 7.74 17.53 -0.15
C GLN A 310 7.67 16.22 0.64
N LEU A 311 8.69 15.91 1.42
CA LEU A 311 8.72 14.76 2.31
C LEU A 311 8.50 15.20 3.76
N GLN A 312 7.54 14.56 4.42
CA GLN A 312 7.41 14.60 5.88
C GLN A 312 7.46 13.19 6.44
N SER A 313 8.11 13.02 7.60
CA SER A 313 8.18 11.74 8.30
C SER A 313 8.02 11.98 9.80
N PHE A 314 7.10 11.23 10.43
CA PHE A 314 6.83 11.36 11.86
C PHE A 314 6.86 10.00 12.54
N VAL A 315 7.42 10.00 13.74
CA VAL A 315 7.25 8.95 14.73
C VAL A 315 6.22 9.48 15.74
N PHE A 316 5.03 8.88 15.77
CA PHE A 316 3.97 9.30 16.68
C PHE A 316 3.91 8.42 17.94
N ASP A 317 3.32 8.90 18.98
CA ASP A 317 3.16 8.18 20.25
C ASP A 317 1.96 7.23 20.14
N GLY A 318 2.24 6.03 19.59
CA GLY A 318 1.26 4.99 19.30
C GLY A 318 1.93 3.71 18.83
N GLY A 319 1.12 2.70 18.53
CA GLY A 319 1.52 1.39 18.02
C GLY A 319 1.34 1.24 16.52
N HIS A 320 0.96 0.02 16.11
CA HIS A 320 0.64 -0.31 14.72
C HIS A 320 -0.78 0.18 14.38
N GLU A 321 -0.92 1.47 14.07
CA GLU A 321 -2.22 2.13 13.87
C GLU A 321 -2.11 3.37 12.97
N THR A 322 -3.25 3.95 12.59
CA THR A 322 -3.28 5.25 11.89
C THR A 322 -3.11 6.40 12.88
N ALA A 323 -2.70 7.58 12.38
CA ALA A 323 -2.56 8.82 13.14
C ALA A 323 -3.40 9.94 12.48
N PRO A 324 -4.74 9.96 12.69
CA PRO A 324 -5.62 10.96 12.07
C PRO A 324 -5.19 12.40 12.36
N GLU A 325 -4.64 12.66 13.54
CA GLU A 325 -4.13 13.96 13.99
C GLU A 325 -2.93 14.47 13.16
N LEU A 326 -2.25 13.60 12.45
CA LEU A 326 -1.17 13.95 11.52
C LEU A 326 -1.64 13.90 10.06
N VAL A 327 -2.49 12.96 9.72
CA VAL A 327 -2.98 12.72 8.35
C VAL A 327 -3.91 13.84 7.88
N ILE A 328 -4.89 14.23 8.70
CA ILE A 328 -5.89 15.23 8.34
C ILE A 328 -5.26 16.62 8.08
N PRO A 329 -4.44 17.17 9.00
CA PRO A 329 -3.77 18.45 8.73
C PRO A 329 -2.87 18.39 7.48
N TRP A 330 -2.17 17.29 7.25
CA TRP A 330 -1.31 17.13 6.10
C TRP A 330 -2.10 17.23 4.79
N PHE A 331 -3.25 16.56 4.68
CA PHE A 331 -4.12 16.68 3.51
C PHE A 331 -4.68 18.09 3.34
N ARG A 332 -5.10 18.76 4.43
CA ARG A 332 -5.59 20.14 4.37
C ARG A 332 -4.55 21.11 3.79
N ASP A 333 -3.28 20.89 4.07
CA ASP A 333 -2.20 21.76 3.60
C ASP A 333 -1.81 21.48 2.13
N ARG A 334 -1.97 20.24 1.67
CA ARG A 334 -1.50 19.79 0.35
C ARG A 334 -2.59 19.73 -0.72
N CYS A 335 -3.85 19.55 -0.34
CA CYS A 335 -4.99 19.42 -1.25
C CYS A 335 -5.91 20.67 -1.19
N LYS A 336 -5.31 21.85 -1.23
CA LYS A 336 -6.06 23.13 -1.24
C LYS A 336 -6.75 23.38 -2.58
#